data_394738111bc5160ce03e43ad1d5dc13c
#
_entry.id   394738111bc5160ce03e43ad1d5dc13c
#
_cell.length_a   1.000
_cell.length_b   1.000
_cell.length_c   1.000
_cell.angle_alpha   90.00
_cell.angle_beta   90.00
_cell.angle_gamma   90.00
#
_symmetry.space_group_name_H-M   'P 1'
#
loop_
_entity.id
_entity.type
_entity.pdbx_description
1 polymer ?
#
loop_
_entity_poly.entity_id
_entity_poly.type
_entity_poly.pdbx_seq_one_letter_code
_entity_poly.pdbx_strand_id
1 'polypeptide(L)'
;MSQDKELPFWEHFRELGLRLKKVFYAWIATIILLMALPANIMDIFSGPQAFAGIYRPLIAKILSLIKEYILNSPLTGNIKIVPILGSITAALELYLLGAFWLSIIIIAPFLIHQIYKFVEPGLYEHEKKILRHYGVWFVVLFVAGAIFGFFVVSPIVIWAFVIFAVWFEAEPVVFIVDIYNAVLMTTIFTGFTFTFPIIMLILIRLGIISTKWIEKNRFVFYIILFIISAIITPDGGPIADIILAGPVIILTEVALRLGKKYERERAGT
;
A
#
# COMPACT_ATOMS: atom_id res chain seq x y z
N MET A 1 15.40 39.48 -4.37
CA MET A 1 16.11 38.77 -3.29
C MET A 1 15.03 38.22 -2.35
N SER A 2 14.54 37.00 -2.58
CA SER A 2 13.65 36.30 -1.65
C SER A 2 14.54 35.75 -0.55
N GLN A 3 14.31 36.20 0.69
CA GLN A 3 14.94 35.63 1.87
C GLN A 3 14.51 34.16 1.96
N ASP A 4 15.41 33.24 1.59
CA ASP A 4 15.31 31.84 1.97
C ASP A 4 15.36 31.81 3.51
N LYS A 5 14.19 31.65 4.14
CA LYS A 5 14.09 31.40 5.57
C LYS A 5 14.67 30.02 5.83
N GLU A 6 15.95 29.95 6.19
CA GLU A 6 16.52 28.80 6.88
C GLU A 6 15.73 28.62 8.18
N LEU A 7 14.74 27.75 8.16
CA LEU A 7 14.03 27.39 9.38
C LEU A 7 15.00 26.67 10.31
N PRO A 8 15.14 27.06 11.58
CA PRO A 8 15.95 26.34 12.54
C PRO A 8 15.50 24.87 12.57
N PHE A 9 16.44 23.94 12.69
CA PHE A 9 16.18 22.48 12.69
C PHE A 9 14.97 22.10 13.58
N TRP A 10 14.83 22.70 14.75
CA TRP A 10 13.73 22.46 15.66
C TRP A 10 12.35 22.92 15.15
N GLU A 11 12.30 23.98 14.37
CA GLU A 11 11.05 24.44 13.74
C GLU A 11 10.60 23.50 12.63
N HIS A 12 11.56 23.01 11.84
CA HIS A 12 11.28 22.01 10.81
C HIS A 12 10.78 20.69 11.42
N PHE A 13 11.42 20.22 12.50
CA PHE A 13 10.97 19.03 13.22
C PHE A 13 9.57 19.21 13.84
N ARG A 14 9.28 20.40 14.39
CA ARG A 14 7.93 20.74 14.88
C ARG A 14 6.90 20.74 13.76
N GLU A 15 7.24 21.22 12.58
CA GLU A 15 6.37 21.18 11.41
C GLU A 15 6.03 19.74 11.02
N LEU A 16 7.01 18.83 11.00
CA LEU A 16 6.76 17.40 10.78
C LEU A 16 5.75 16.83 11.77
N GLY A 17 5.95 17.13 13.08
CA GLY A 17 5.04 16.69 14.12
C GLY A 17 3.60 17.20 13.93
N LEU A 18 3.43 18.46 13.53
CA LEU A 18 2.10 19.03 13.25
C LEU A 18 1.43 18.39 12.02
N ARG A 19 2.21 18.05 10.98
CA ARG A 19 1.69 17.38 9.77
C ARG A 19 1.31 15.94 10.06
N LEU A 20 2.15 15.20 10.79
CA LEU A 20 1.86 13.83 11.22
C LEU A 20 0.62 13.79 12.14
N LYS A 21 0.46 14.78 13.03
CA LYS A 21 -0.75 14.92 13.85
C LYS A 21 -2.02 15.07 13.01
N LYS A 22 -1.98 15.84 11.91
CA LYS A 22 -3.12 15.94 10.98
C LYS A 22 -3.45 14.61 10.32
N VAL A 23 -2.41 13.88 9.87
CA VAL A 23 -2.58 12.53 9.29
C VAL A 23 -3.17 11.57 10.31
N PHE A 24 -2.67 11.60 11.54
CA PHE A 24 -3.16 10.74 12.62
C PHE A 24 -4.64 10.99 12.94
N TYR A 25 -5.07 12.25 13.05
CA TYR A 25 -6.48 12.56 13.26
C TYR A 25 -7.35 12.15 12.08
N ALA A 26 -6.90 12.39 10.84
CA ALA A 26 -7.61 11.97 9.65
C ALA A 26 -7.71 10.44 9.58
N TRP A 27 -6.68 9.73 9.98
CA TRP A 27 -6.66 8.28 10.05
C TRP A 27 -7.65 7.73 11.06
N ILE A 28 -7.64 8.25 12.31
CA ILE A 28 -8.63 7.87 13.33
C ILE A 28 -10.06 8.17 12.85
N ALA A 29 -10.29 9.35 12.27
CA ALA A 29 -11.59 9.72 11.73
C ALA A 29 -12.05 8.74 10.63
N THR A 30 -11.13 8.27 9.76
CA THR A 30 -11.43 7.29 8.72
C THR A 30 -11.77 5.92 9.33
N ILE A 31 -11.06 5.47 10.37
CA ILE A 31 -11.40 4.24 11.11
C ILE A 31 -12.80 4.33 11.67
N ILE A 32 -13.10 5.40 12.42
CA ILE A 32 -14.42 5.61 13.02
C ILE A 32 -15.51 5.64 11.95
N LEU A 33 -15.26 6.33 10.83
CA LEU A 33 -16.19 6.43 9.72
C LEU A 33 -16.49 5.06 9.10
N LEU A 34 -15.46 4.24 8.82
CA LEU A 34 -15.62 2.89 8.30
C LEU A 34 -16.41 1.97 9.24
N MET A 35 -16.22 2.16 10.56
CA MET A 35 -16.89 1.38 11.58
C MET A 35 -18.33 1.84 11.83
N ALA A 36 -18.59 3.15 11.76
CA ALA A 36 -19.87 3.74 12.09
C ALA A 36 -20.84 3.84 10.90
N LEU A 37 -20.36 3.81 9.66
CA LEU A 37 -21.24 3.90 8.49
C LEU A 37 -21.96 2.58 8.25
N PRO A 38 -23.28 2.60 7.98
CA PRO A 38 -24.01 1.43 7.54
C PRO A 38 -23.63 1.01 6.13
N ALA A 39 -23.74 -0.28 5.84
CA ALA A 39 -23.49 -0.86 4.53
C ALA A 39 -24.41 -0.29 3.43
N ASN A 40 -25.61 0.10 3.80
CA ASN A 40 -26.58 0.77 2.92
C ASN A 40 -26.95 2.12 3.56
N ILE A 41 -26.70 3.19 2.82
CA ILE A 41 -27.05 4.56 3.27
C ILE A 41 -28.57 4.72 3.47
N MET A 42 -29.37 3.97 2.73
CA MET A 42 -30.84 3.95 2.90
C MET A 42 -31.28 3.46 4.28
N ASP A 43 -30.48 2.61 4.93
CA ASP A 43 -30.81 2.10 6.27
C ASP A 43 -30.79 3.21 7.33
N ILE A 44 -30.06 4.30 7.10
CA ILE A 44 -30.05 5.49 7.97
C ILE A 44 -31.44 6.16 8.01
N PHE A 45 -32.17 6.14 6.89
CA PHE A 45 -33.47 6.78 6.74
C PHE A 45 -34.64 5.88 7.09
N SER A 46 -34.40 4.59 7.37
CA SER A 46 -35.45 3.59 7.64
C SER A 46 -35.96 3.61 9.09
N GLY A 47 -35.53 4.56 9.93
CA GLY A 47 -35.98 4.78 11.29
C GLY A 47 -35.44 3.78 12.34
N PRO A 48 -35.94 3.80 13.58
CA PRO A 48 -35.42 2.99 14.70
C PRO A 48 -35.44 1.48 14.48
N GLN A 49 -36.24 0.98 13.56
CA GLN A 49 -36.34 -0.44 13.22
C GLN A 49 -35.06 -0.93 12.49
N ALA A 50 -34.31 -0.04 11.85
CA ALA A 50 -33.01 -0.37 11.25
C ALA A 50 -31.96 -0.79 12.29
N PHE A 51 -32.08 -0.29 13.53
CA PHE A 51 -31.17 -0.64 14.62
C PHE A 51 -31.55 -1.94 15.35
N ALA A 52 -32.78 -2.41 15.21
CA ALA A 52 -33.32 -3.52 16.01
C ALA A 52 -32.94 -4.93 15.51
N GLY A 53 -32.24 -5.07 14.37
CA GLY A 53 -31.90 -6.43 13.90
C GLY A 53 -30.90 -6.54 12.75
N ILE A 54 -30.62 -5.51 12.00
CA ILE A 54 -29.88 -5.66 10.73
C ILE A 54 -28.86 -4.51 10.47
N TYR A 55 -28.36 -3.86 11.52
CA TYR A 55 -27.26 -2.93 11.32
C TYR A 55 -26.01 -3.69 10.88
N ARG A 56 -25.71 -3.62 9.59
CA ARG A 56 -24.48 -4.17 9.01
C ARG A 56 -23.53 -3.01 8.71
N PRO A 57 -22.40 -2.88 9.41
CA PRO A 57 -21.44 -1.80 9.15
C PRO A 57 -20.81 -1.93 7.75
N LEU A 58 -20.41 -0.79 7.18
CA LEU A 58 -19.78 -0.71 5.86
C LEU A 58 -18.56 -1.63 5.76
N ILE A 59 -17.74 -1.65 6.81
CA ILE A 59 -16.56 -2.50 6.88
C ILE A 59 -16.91 -3.99 6.73
N ALA A 60 -17.99 -4.48 7.34
CA ALA A 60 -18.40 -5.87 7.23
C ALA A 60 -18.82 -6.24 5.79
N LYS A 61 -19.43 -5.30 5.07
CA LYS A 61 -19.76 -5.48 3.65
C LYS A 61 -18.47 -5.54 2.79
N ILE A 62 -17.55 -4.61 3.00
CA ILE A 62 -16.27 -4.60 2.27
C ILE A 62 -15.51 -5.91 2.52
N LEU A 63 -15.37 -6.34 3.77
CA LEU A 63 -14.71 -7.59 4.11
C LEU A 63 -15.42 -8.79 3.46
N SER A 64 -16.75 -8.82 3.41
CA SER A 64 -17.47 -9.92 2.73
C SER A 64 -17.17 -9.97 1.22
N LEU A 65 -17.04 -8.82 0.55
CA LEU A 65 -16.66 -8.75 -0.87
C LEU A 65 -15.22 -9.21 -1.09
N ILE A 66 -14.31 -8.81 -0.21
CA ILE A 66 -12.91 -9.28 -0.24
C ILE A 66 -12.84 -10.80 -0.12
N LYS A 67 -13.55 -11.38 0.86
CA LYS A 67 -13.63 -12.82 1.05
C LYS A 67 -14.15 -13.52 -0.19
N GLU A 68 -15.28 -13.06 -0.71
CA GLU A 68 -15.91 -13.64 -1.89
C GLU A 68 -14.96 -13.63 -3.10
N TYR A 69 -14.28 -12.50 -3.33
CA TYR A 69 -13.31 -12.39 -4.42
C TYR A 69 -12.13 -13.35 -4.24
N ILE A 70 -11.53 -13.39 -3.06
CA ILE A 70 -10.34 -14.22 -2.79
C ILE A 70 -10.66 -15.73 -2.86
N LEU A 71 -11.76 -16.16 -2.27
CA LEU A 71 -12.13 -17.58 -2.24
C LEU A 71 -12.63 -18.10 -3.60
N ASN A 72 -13.20 -17.22 -4.42
CA ASN A 72 -13.68 -17.57 -5.77
C ASN A 72 -12.69 -17.19 -6.88
N SER A 73 -11.45 -16.80 -6.53
CA SER A 73 -10.45 -16.47 -7.54
C SER A 73 -10.06 -17.72 -8.38
N PRO A 74 -9.58 -17.55 -9.62
CA PRO A 74 -9.19 -18.68 -10.46
C PRO A 74 -8.16 -19.63 -9.82
N LEU A 75 -7.36 -19.14 -8.88
CA LEU A 75 -6.32 -19.91 -8.19
C LEU A 75 -6.86 -20.68 -6.99
N THR A 76 -7.78 -20.11 -6.24
CA THR A 76 -8.28 -20.66 -4.97
C THR A 76 -9.66 -21.33 -5.12
N GLY A 77 -10.46 -20.97 -6.12
CA GLY A 77 -11.83 -21.41 -6.28
C GLY A 77 -12.01 -22.92 -6.50
N ASN A 78 -10.97 -23.61 -6.95
CA ASN A 78 -10.96 -25.07 -7.10
C ASN A 78 -10.55 -25.81 -5.80
N ILE A 79 -10.15 -25.07 -4.75
CA ILE A 79 -9.73 -25.64 -3.46
C ILE A 79 -10.81 -25.34 -2.44
N LYS A 80 -11.34 -26.36 -1.79
CA LYS A 80 -12.36 -26.20 -0.74
C LYS A 80 -11.72 -25.63 0.52
N ILE A 81 -11.58 -24.31 0.57
CA ILE A 81 -11.09 -23.57 1.75
C ILE A 81 -12.25 -23.41 2.73
N VAL A 82 -12.06 -23.81 3.99
CA VAL A 82 -13.05 -23.66 5.05
C VAL A 82 -12.59 -22.54 5.99
N PRO A 83 -13.09 -21.29 5.83
CA PRO A 83 -12.77 -20.20 6.75
C PRO A 83 -13.55 -20.35 8.05
N ILE A 84 -12.83 -20.33 9.17
CA ILE A 84 -13.42 -20.42 10.51
C ILE A 84 -13.04 -19.21 11.38
N LEU A 85 -13.84 -18.93 12.41
CA LEU A 85 -13.49 -18.03 13.49
C LEU A 85 -12.70 -18.82 14.52
N GLY A 86 -11.43 -18.46 14.73
CA GLY A 86 -10.55 -19.18 15.68
C GLY A 86 -10.86 -18.91 17.14
N SER A 87 -11.63 -17.86 17.47
CA SER A 87 -12.02 -17.48 18.82
C SER A 87 -13.33 -16.69 18.83
N ILE A 88 -13.94 -16.55 20.00
CA ILE A 88 -15.14 -15.71 20.20
C ILE A 88 -14.83 -14.24 19.86
N THR A 89 -13.61 -13.78 20.14
CA THR A 89 -13.17 -12.40 19.88
C THR A 89 -12.76 -12.16 18.43
N ALA A 90 -12.57 -13.20 17.62
CA ALA A 90 -12.13 -13.07 16.24
C ALA A 90 -13.04 -12.20 15.36
N ALA A 91 -14.35 -12.19 15.63
CA ALA A 91 -15.28 -11.32 14.92
C ALA A 91 -15.04 -9.82 15.23
N LEU A 92 -14.75 -9.49 16.50
CA LEU A 92 -14.38 -8.13 16.91
C LEU A 92 -13.00 -7.76 16.37
N GLU A 93 -12.06 -8.67 16.40
CA GLU A 93 -10.72 -8.50 15.84
C GLU A 93 -10.81 -8.18 14.34
N LEU A 94 -11.59 -8.92 13.57
CA LEU A 94 -11.82 -8.64 12.15
C LEU A 94 -12.41 -7.24 11.92
N TYR A 95 -13.34 -6.85 12.75
CA TYR A 95 -13.98 -5.54 12.66
C TYR A 95 -12.96 -4.41 12.86
N LEU A 96 -12.11 -4.53 13.87
CA LEU A 96 -11.07 -3.55 14.19
C LEU A 96 -9.91 -3.57 13.16
N LEU A 97 -9.38 -4.75 12.87
CA LEU A 97 -8.26 -4.92 11.91
C LEU A 97 -8.65 -4.53 10.49
N GLY A 98 -9.86 -4.92 10.06
CA GLY A 98 -10.35 -4.53 8.74
C GLY A 98 -10.46 -3.02 8.60
N ALA A 99 -11.02 -2.33 9.61
CA ALA A 99 -11.10 -0.87 9.62
C ALA A 99 -9.71 -0.22 9.66
N PHE A 100 -8.80 -0.77 10.46
CA PHE A 100 -7.41 -0.32 10.58
C PHE A 100 -6.68 -0.40 9.22
N TRP A 101 -6.64 -1.56 8.58
CA TRP A 101 -5.92 -1.75 7.32
C TRP A 101 -6.55 -0.98 6.16
N LEU A 102 -7.87 -1.01 6.01
CA LEU A 102 -8.54 -0.26 4.94
C LEU A 102 -8.38 1.25 5.10
N SER A 103 -8.37 1.76 6.34
CA SER A 103 -8.14 3.18 6.58
C SER A 103 -6.74 3.63 6.13
N ILE A 104 -5.72 2.77 6.24
CA ILE A 104 -4.37 3.07 5.74
C ILE A 104 -4.39 3.25 4.22
N ILE A 105 -5.08 2.37 3.48
CA ILE A 105 -5.20 2.48 2.02
C ILE A 105 -5.87 3.81 1.63
N ILE A 106 -6.95 4.16 2.33
CA ILE A 106 -7.71 5.39 2.06
C ILE A 106 -6.91 6.65 2.39
N ILE A 107 -6.19 6.64 3.52
CA ILE A 107 -5.44 7.81 3.98
C ILE A 107 -4.07 7.97 3.30
N ALA A 108 -3.55 6.94 2.64
CA ALA A 108 -2.23 6.97 2.02
C ALA A 108 -2.00 8.15 1.06
N PRO A 109 -2.93 8.53 0.16
CA PRO A 109 -2.77 9.71 -0.69
C PRO A 109 -2.66 11.01 0.13
N PHE A 110 -3.38 11.13 1.24
CA PHE A 110 -3.29 12.28 2.13
C PHE A 110 -1.96 12.30 2.90
N LEU A 111 -1.49 11.14 3.38
CA LEU A 111 -0.17 10.99 3.99
C LEU A 111 0.93 11.44 3.02
N ILE A 112 0.90 10.95 1.78
CA ILE A 112 1.84 11.31 0.72
C ILE A 112 1.83 12.83 0.49
N HIS A 113 0.65 13.44 0.43
CA HIS A 113 0.51 14.88 0.29
C HIS A 113 1.09 15.66 1.49
N GLN A 114 0.94 15.18 2.72
CA GLN A 114 1.52 15.82 3.90
C GLN A 114 3.05 15.69 3.93
N ILE A 115 3.59 14.54 3.52
CA ILE A 115 5.04 14.34 3.35
C ILE A 115 5.59 15.28 2.27
N TYR A 116 4.90 15.39 1.12
CA TYR A 116 5.26 16.34 0.08
C TYR A 116 5.37 17.77 0.63
N LYS A 117 4.34 18.25 1.33
CA LYS A 117 4.32 19.59 1.92
C LYS A 117 5.37 19.81 3.00
N PHE A 118 5.80 18.75 3.68
CA PHE A 118 6.89 18.83 4.65
C PHE A 118 8.24 19.02 3.97
N VAL A 119 8.48 18.31 2.85
CA VAL A 119 9.76 18.40 2.13
C VAL A 119 9.86 19.69 1.31
N GLU A 120 8.74 20.23 0.81
CA GLU A 120 8.67 21.40 -0.08
C GLU A 120 9.44 22.64 0.43
N PRO A 121 9.39 23.06 1.72
CA PRO A 121 10.11 24.24 2.20
C PRO A 121 11.64 24.11 2.16
N GLY A 122 12.17 22.87 2.24
CA GLY A 122 13.62 22.61 2.20
C GLY A 122 14.22 22.54 0.81
N LEU A 123 13.41 22.72 -0.25
CA LEU A 123 13.83 22.57 -1.64
C LEU A 123 13.95 23.92 -2.35
N TYR A 124 14.89 24.01 -3.31
CA TYR A 124 14.98 25.14 -4.23
C TYR A 124 13.78 25.19 -5.18
N GLU A 125 13.50 26.36 -5.75
CA GLU A 125 12.31 26.56 -6.61
C GLU A 125 12.24 25.61 -7.82
N HIS A 126 13.37 25.25 -8.40
CA HIS A 126 13.43 24.29 -9.49
C HIS A 126 13.17 22.85 -9.02
N GLU A 127 13.57 22.50 -7.79
CA GLU A 127 13.36 21.19 -7.17
C GLU A 127 11.88 21.01 -6.74
N LYS A 128 11.24 22.07 -6.25
CA LYS A 128 9.80 22.09 -5.95
C LYS A 128 8.95 21.73 -7.18
N LYS A 129 9.33 22.23 -8.36
CA LYS A 129 8.64 21.88 -9.61
C LYS A 129 8.76 20.39 -9.94
N ILE A 130 9.96 19.83 -9.73
CA ILE A 130 10.22 18.40 -9.92
C ILE A 130 9.34 17.59 -8.96
N LEU A 131 9.40 17.89 -7.68
CA LEU A 131 8.68 17.14 -6.66
C LEU A 131 7.15 17.23 -6.85
N ARG A 132 6.61 18.40 -7.24
CA ARG A 132 5.18 18.58 -7.55
C ARG A 132 4.73 17.72 -8.72
N HIS A 133 5.53 17.68 -9.80
CA HIS A 133 5.22 16.87 -10.98
C HIS A 133 5.18 15.38 -10.63
N TYR A 134 6.16 14.88 -9.86
CA TYR A 134 6.23 13.47 -9.49
C TYR A 134 5.34 13.09 -8.31
N GLY A 135 4.90 14.03 -7.49
CA GLY A 135 3.99 13.78 -6.37
C GLY A 135 2.68 13.14 -6.80
N VAL A 136 2.14 13.55 -7.96
CA VAL A 136 0.92 12.93 -8.54
C VAL A 136 1.22 11.48 -8.96
N TRP A 137 2.35 11.25 -9.64
CA TRP A 137 2.75 9.91 -10.06
C TRP A 137 3.01 8.97 -8.89
N PHE A 138 3.47 9.51 -7.76
CA PHE A 138 3.63 8.74 -6.53
C PHE A 138 2.29 8.16 -6.07
N VAL A 139 1.23 8.99 -6.03
CA VAL A 139 -0.13 8.53 -5.67
C VAL A 139 -0.67 7.54 -6.70
N VAL A 140 -0.49 7.82 -8.00
CA VAL A 140 -0.94 6.92 -9.07
C VAL A 140 -0.27 5.55 -8.97
N LEU A 141 1.05 5.51 -8.75
CA LEU A 141 1.77 4.25 -8.59
C LEU A 141 1.38 3.51 -7.31
N PHE A 142 1.14 4.22 -6.20
CA PHE A 142 0.63 3.59 -4.99
C PHE A 142 -0.72 2.91 -5.23
N VAL A 143 -1.67 3.62 -5.85
CA VAL A 143 -3.00 3.06 -6.15
C VAL A 143 -2.90 1.89 -7.14
N ALA A 144 -2.10 2.04 -8.20
CA ALA A 144 -1.86 0.95 -9.15
C ALA A 144 -1.24 -0.29 -8.48
N GLY A 145 -0.27 -0.08 -7.59
CA GLY A 145 0.35 -1.13 -6.79
C GLY A 145 -0.63 -1.78 -5.83
N ALA A 146 -1.48 -1.01 -5.15
CA ALA A 146 -2.51 -1.55 -4.28
C ALA A 146 -3.54 -2.39 -5.06
N ILE A 147 -3.98 -1.92 -6.23
CA ILE A 147 -4.85 -2.68 -7.14
C ILE A 147 -4.16 -3.98 -7.57
N PHE A 148 -2.90 -3.92 -8.01
CA PHE A 148 -2.13 -5.10 -8.38
C PHE A 148 -1.94 -6.06 -7.19
N GLY A 149 -1.63 -5.54 -6.02
CA GLY A 149 -1.50 -6.29 -4.77
C GLY A 149 -2.78 -7.04 -4.43
N PHE A 150 -3.93 -6.37 -4.52
CA PHE A 150 -5.21 -6.96 -4.22
C PHE A 150 -5.66 -8.01 -5.25
N PHE A 151 -5.61 -7.67 -6.55
CA PHE A 151 -6.19 -8.52 -7.60
C PHE A 151 -5.25 -9.63 -8.06
N VAL A 152 -3.93 -9.46 -7.93
CA VAL A 152 -2.95 -10.42 -8.45
C VAL A 152 -2.18 -11.09 -7.33
N VAL A 153 -1.51 -10.32 -6.46
CA VAL A 153 -0.59 -10.89 -5.46
C VAL A 153 -1.36 -11.59 -4.34
N SER A 154 -2.44 -10.98 -3.81
CA SER A 154 -3.18 -11.56 -2.67
C SER A 154 -3.78 -12.95 -2.95
N PRO A 155 -4.44 -13.21 -4.11
CA PRO A 155 -4.89 -14.56 -4.43
C PRO A 155 -3.75 -15.60 -4.52
N ILE A 156 -2.57 -15.18 -4.99
CA ILE A 156 -1.38 -16.04 -5.08
C ILE A 156 -0.85 -16.36 -3.70
N VAL A 157 -0.79 -15.37 -2.80
CA VAL A 157 -0.39 -15.56 -1.40
C VAL A 157 -1.32 -16.55 -0.71
N ILE A 158 -2.63 -16.39 -0.82
CA ILE A 158 -3.60 -17.31 -0.21
C ILE A 158 -3.49 -18.71 -0.84
N TRP A 159 -3.33 -18.79 -2.17
CA TRP A 159 -3.10 -20.06 -2.84
C TRP A 159 -1.82 -20.76 -2.34
N ALA A 160 -0.73 -20.01 -2.17
CA ALA A 160 0.54 -20.55 -1.68
C ALA A 160 0.41 -21.13 -0.26
N PHE A 161 -0.34 -20.50 0.64
CA PHE A 161 -0.62 -21.08 1.96
C PHE A 161 -1.42 -22.36 1.89
N VAL A 162 -2.42 -22.40 1.02
CA VAL A 162 -3.38 -23.49 0.98
C VAL A 162 -2.84 -24.71 0.22
N ILE A 163 -1.98 -24.51 -0.80
CA ILE A 163 -1.45 -25.59 -1.61
C ILE A 163 -0.65 -26.63 -0.81
N PHE A 164 0.02 -26.19 0.26
CA PHE A 164 0.72 -27.12 1.16
C PHE A 164 -0.25 -28.09 1.84
N ALA A 165 -1.42 -27.62 2.28
CA ALA A 165 -2.42 -28.51 2.87
C ALA A 165 -2.91 -29.55 1.85
N VAL A 166 -3.12 -29.15 0.59
CA VAL A 166 -3.50 -30.06 -0.49
C VAL A 166 -2.42 -31.11 -0.76
N TRP A 167 -1.14 -30.76 -0.72
CA TRP A 167 -0.03 -31.72 -0.90
C TRP A 167 0.02 -32.77 0.19
N PHE A 168 -0.46 -32.43 1.39
CA PHE A 168 -0.55 -33.38 2.53
C PHE A 168 -1.93 -34.07 2.64
N GLU A 169 -2.77 -33.97 1.57
CA GLU A 169 -4.12 -34.56 1.53
C GLU A 169 -5.02 -34.08 2.67
N ALA A 170 -4.78 -32.85 3.17
CA ALA A 170 -5.54 -32.24 4.25
C ALA A 170 -6.55 -31.20 3.71
N GLU A 171 -7.74 -31.12 4.34
CA GLU A 171 -8.65 -30.00 4.06
C GLU A 171 -8.09 -28.72 4.70
N PRO A 172 -7.90 -27.64 3.90
CA PRO A 172 -7.38 -26.38 4.43
C PRO A 172 -8.44 -25.66 5.27
N VAL A 173 -8.34 -25.78 6.57
CA VAL A 173 -9.10 -25.01 7.54
C VAL A 173 -8.28 -23.80 7.95
N VAL A 174 -8.74 -22.60 7.59
CA VAL A 174 -7.98 -21.36 7.76
C VAL A 174 -8.74 -20.36 8.63
N PHE A 175 -8.04 -19.72 9.55
CA PHE A 175 -8.66 -18.61 10.31
C PHE A 175 -8.96 -17.45 9.38
N ILE A 176 -10.20 -16.98 9.42
CA ILE A 176 -10.65 -15.88 8.55
C ILE A 176 -9.86 -14.58 8.82
N VAL A 177 -9.39 -14.37 10.04
CA VAL A 177 -8.54 -13.23 10.44
C VAL A 177 -7.24 -13.24 9.66
N ASP A 178 -6.60 -14.41 9.50
CA ASP A 178 -5.33 -14.58 8.80
C ASP A 178 -5.48 -14.28 7.31
N ILE A 179 -6.60 -14.74 6.70
CA ILE A 179 -6.91 -14.41 5.30
C ILE A 179 -6.96 -12.90 5.09
N TYR A 180 -7.70 -12.17 5.94
CA TYR A 180 -7.83 -10.72 5.81
C TYR A 180 -6.52 -9.99 6.10
N ASN A 181 -5.77 -10.42 7.12
CA ASN A 181 -4.47 -9.84 7.39
C ASN A 181 -3.52 -10.02 6.21
N ALA A 182 -3.41 -11.24 5.67
CA ALA A 182 -2.56 -11.51 4.52
C ALA A 182 -2.96 -10.65 3.31
N VAL A 183 -4.25 -10.58 2.96
CA VAL A 183 -4.75 -9.81 1.82
C VAL A 183 -4.51 -8.32 1.99
N LEU A 184 -4.90 -7.75 3.13
CA LEU A 184 -4.82 -6.31 3.35
C LEU A 184 -3.39 -5.82 3.51
N MET A 185 -2.53 -6.56 4.23
CA MET A 185 -1.10 -6.27 4.33
C MET A 185 -0.43 -6.33 2.95
N THR A 186 -0.63 -7.41 2.19
CA THR A 186 -0.09 -7.55 0.84
C THR A 186 -0.53 -6.39 -0.05
N THR A 187 -1.79 -6.00 -0.01
CA THR A 187 -2.33 -4.87 -0.78
C THR A 187 -1.59 -3.57 -0.48
N ILE A 188 -1.44 -3.24 0.81
CA ILE A 188 -0.80 -1.98 1.24
C ILE A 188 0.68 -1.96 0.88
N PHE A 189 1.39 -3.02 1.24
CA PHE A 189 2.83 -3.06 1.03
C PHE A 189 3.21 -3.14 -0.45
N THR A 190 2.41 -3.82 -1.29
CA THR A 190 2.57 -3.79 -2.75
C THR A 190 2.37 -2.36 -3.27
N GLY A 191 1.37 -1.63 -2.76
CA GLY A 191 1.17 -0.22 -3.06
C GLY A 191 2.43 0.61 -2.79
N PHE A 192 3.02 0.49 -1.61
CA PHE A 192 4.27 1.19 -1.27
C PHE A 192 5.45 0.73 -2.13
N THR A 193 5.59 -0.56 -2.42
CA THR A 193 6.69 -1.07 -3.26
C THR A 193 6.65 -0.51 -4.67
N PHE A 194 5.46 -0.33 -5.23
CA PHE A 194 5.29 0.31 -6.54
C PHE A 194 5.71 1.78 -6.57
N THR A 195 5.79 2.45 -5.42
CA THR A 195 6.29 3.83 -5.37
C THR A 195 7.82 3.94 -5.40
N PHE A 196 8.55 2.85 -5.17
CA PHE A 196 10.01 2.85 -5.14
C PHE A 196 10.66 3.41 -6.44
N PRO A 197 10.22 3.03 -7.66
CA PRO A 197 10.79 3.54 -8.90
C PRO A 197 10.67 5.06 -9.04
N ILE A 198 9.58 5.66 -8.57
CA ILE A 198 9.39 7.11 -8.64
C ILE A 198 10.26 7.85 -7.62
N ILE A 199 10.45 7.27 -6.43
CA ILE A 199 11.41 7.80 -5.43
C ILE A 199 12.81 7.82 -6.04
N MET A 200 13.23 6.72 -6.64
CA MET A 200 14.53 6.62 -7.31
C MET A 200 14.68 7.67 -8.41
N LEU A 201 13.66 7.87 -9.24
CA LEU A 201 13.69 8.87 -10.31
C LEU A 201 13.80 10.30 -9.76
N ILE A 202 13.10 10.60 -8.66
CA ILE A 202 13.22 11.90 -7.97
C ILE A 202 14.66 12.11 -7.48
N LEU A 203 15.27 11.12 -6.84
CA LEU A 203 16.65 11.19 -6.34
C LEU A 203 17.68 11.40 -7.46
N ILE A 204 17.47 10.76 -8.63
CA ILE A 204 18.29 10.97 -9.82
C ILE A 204 18.11 12.42 -10.33
N ARG A 205 16.89 12.92 -10.40
CA ARG A 205 16.61 14.27 -10.87
C ARG A 205 17.17 15.37 -9.96
N LEU A 206 17.17 15.13 -8.67
CA LEU A 206 17.80 16.02 -7.68
C LEU A 206 19.33 15.93 -7.72
N GLY A 207 19.89 14.95 -8.42
CA GLY A 207 21.35 14.74 -8.51
C GLY A 207 21.96 14.07 -7.28
N ILE A 208 21.12 13.50 -6.39
CA ILE A 208 21.55 12.80 -5.18
C ILE A 208 22.16 11.45 -5.54
N ILE A 209 21.59 10.75 -6.54
CA ILE A 209 22.06 9.45 -7.03
C ILE A 209 22.29 9.57 -8.54
N SER A 210 23.39 9.00 -9.04
CA SER A 210 23.66 8.94 -10.49
C SER A 210 23.15 7.64 -11.10
N THR A 211 22.67 7.70 -12.34
CA THR A 211 22.23 6.50 -13.08
C THR A 211 23.38 5.53 -13.30
N LYS A 212 24.61 6.03 -13.47
CA LYS A 212 25.82 5.20 -13.62
C LYS A 212 26.08 4.34 -12.37
N TRP A 213 25.86 4.89 -11.17
CA TRP A 213 26.04 4.15 -9.94
C TRP A 213 25.00 3.01 -9.79
N ILE A 214 23.74 3.28 -10.14
CA ILE A 214 22.70 2.25 -10.13
C ILE A 214 22.98 1.16 -11.16
N GLU A 215 23.42 1.51 -12.35
CA GLU A 215 23.78 0.55 -13.40
C GLU A 215 24.93 -0.36 -13.01
N LYS A 216 25.96 0.20 -12.39
CA LYS A 216 27.10 -0.58 -11.90
C LYS A 216 26.67 -1.58 -10.82
N ASN A 217 25.69 -1.23 -10.00
CA ASN A 217 25.21 -2.03 -8.87
C ASN A 217 23.82 -2.66 -9.15
N ARG A 218 23.43 -2.80 -10.41
CA ARG A 218 22.08 -3.25 -10.82
C ARG A 218 21.64 -4.55 -10.17
N PHE A 219 22.53 -5.54 -10.11
CA PHE A 219 22.28 -6.83 -9.49
C PHE A 219 21.97 -6.71 -7.99
N VAL A 220 22.72 -5.88 -7.27
CA VAL A 220 22.47 -5.60 -5.84
C VAL A 220 21.11 -4.94 -5.65
N PHE A 221 20.74 -4.01 -6.53
CA PHE A 221 19.44 -3.34 -6.52
C PHE A 221 18.27 -4.33 -6.66
N TYR A 222 18.39 -5.28 -7.59
CA TYR A 222 17.35 -6.30 -7.80
C TYR A 222 17.26 -7.29 -6.65
N ILE A 223 18.41 -7.66 -6.04
CA ILE A 223 18.41 -8.47 -4.83
C ILE A 223 17.70 -7.72 -3.68
N ILE A 224 17.98 -6.44 -3.49
CA ILE A 224 17.30 -5.63 -2.46
C ILE A 224 15.79 -5.58 -2.72
N LEU A 225 15.35 -5.34 -3.95
CA LEU A 225 13.93 -5.36 -4.31
C LEU A 225 13.29 -6.72 -4.06
N PHE A 226 13.99 -7.80 -4.36
CA PHE A 226 13.51 -9.16 -4.11
C PHE A 226 13.40 -9.44 -2.60
N ILE A 227 14.40 -9.04 -1.80
CA ILE A 227 14.36 -9.16 -0.34
C ILE A 227 13.20 -8.33 0.25
N ILE A 228 12.98 -7.10 -0.25
CA ILE A 228 11.85 -6.28 0.17
C ILE A 228 10.54 -6.99 -0.16
N SER A 229 10.42 -7.58 -1.36
CA SER A 229 9.23 -8.36 -1.74
C SER A 229 9.01 -9.54 -0.78
N ALA A 230 10.05 -10.29 -0.45
CA ALA A 230 10.00 -11.41 0.46
C ALA A 230 9.62 -11.05 1.93
N ILE A 231 9.95 -9.84 2.36
CA ILE A 231 9.53 -9.32 3.67
C ILE A 231 8.04 -8.92 3.65
N ILE A 232 7.57 -8.46 2.51
CA ILE A 232 6.19 -7.95 2.32
C ILE A 232 5.19 -9.07 2.17
N THR A 233 5.56 -10.12 1.44
CA THR A 233 4.68 -11.28 1.23
C THR A 233 4.73 -12.21 2.43
N PRO A 234 3.60 -12.44 3.12
CA PRO A 234 3.59 -13.23 4.34
C PRO A 234 3.64 -14.74 4.08
N ASP A 235 3.64 -15.17 2.82
CA ASP A 235 3.54 -16.60 2.42
C ASP A 235 4.86 -17.36 2.51
N GLY A 236 6.00 -16.66 2.67
CA GLY A 236 7.32 -17.29 2.72
C GLY A 236 7.70 -18.06 1.45
N GLY A 237 6.99 -17.85 0.33
CA GLY A 237 7.18 -18.57 -0.93
C GLY A 237 7.74 -17.71 -2.05
N PRO A 238 8.65 -18.25 -2.89
CA PRO A 238 9.31 -17.46 -3.95
C PRO A 238 8.37 -17.05 -5.09
N ILE A 239 7.20 -17.66 -5.20
CA ILE A 239 6.27 -17.41 -6.32
C ILE A 239 5.65 -16.02 -6.20
N ALA A 240 5.09 -15.68 -5.05
CA ALA A 240 4.52 -14.36 -4.80
C ALA A 240 5.59 -13.27 -4.86
N ASP A 241 6.79 -13.55 -4.35
CA ASP A 241 7.93 -12.64 -4.40
C ASP A 241 8.34 -12.28 -5.84
N ILE A 242 8.46 -13.27 -6.71
CA ILE A 242 8.81 -13.08 -8.13
C ILE A 242 7.72 -12.27 -8.84
N ILE A 243 6.45 -12.57 -8.58
CA ILE A 243 5.32 -11.89 -9.20
C ILE A 243 5.21 -10.44 -8.72
N LEU A 244 5.54 -10.17 -7.46
CA LEU A 244 5.61 -8.81 -6.93
C LEU A 244 6.85 -8.06 -7.47
N ALA A 245 8.02 -8.68 -7.43
CA ALA A 245 9.27 -8.04 -7.85
C ALA A 245 9.30 -7.74 -9.35
N GLY A 246 8.72 -8.59 -10.19
CA GLY A 246 8.75 -8.45 -11.65
C GLY A 246 8.28 -7.08 -12.16
N PRO A 247 7.04 -6.65 -11.91
CA PRO A 247 6.56 -5.32 -12.30
C PRO A 247 7.37 -4.17 -11.70
N VAL A 248 7.83 -4.30 -10.45
CA VAL A 248 8.64 -3.27 -9.79
C VAL A 248 9.99 -3.12 -10.46
N ILE A 249 10.63 -4.23 -10.88
CA ILE A 249 11.87 -4.21 -11.64
C ILE A 249 11.64 -3.54 -13.00
N ILE A 250 10.55 -3.86 -13.71
CA ILE A 250 10.20 -3.23 -15.00
C ILE A 250 10.03 -1.70 -14.81
N LEU A 251 9.27 -1.28 -13.81
CA LEU A 251 9.07 0.14 -13.50
C LEU A 251 10.40 0.83 -13.13
N THR A 252 11.29 0.15 -12.41
CA THR A 252 12.62 0.64 -12.05
C THR A 252 13.49 0.83 -13.31
N GLU A 253 13.44 -0.09 -14.26
CA GLU A 253 14.15 0.07 -15.54
C GLU A 253 13.61 1.24 -16.38
N VAL A 254 12.28 1.45 -16.37
CA VAL A 254 11.68 2.63 -17.01
C VAL A 254 12.16 3.91 -16.34
N ALA A 255 12.16 3.95 -15.01
CA ALA A 255 12.65 5.10 -14.25
C ALA A 255 14.14 5.39 -14.51
N LEU A 256 14.98 4.35 -14.62
CA LEU A 256 16.40 4.49 -15.01
C LEU A 256 16.58 5.08 -16.39
N ARG A 257 15.81 4.61 -17.38
CA ARG A 257 15.86 5.16 -18.75
C ARG A 257 15.48 6.63 -18.79
N LEU A 258 14.43 7.01 -18.06
CA LEU A 258 14.02 8.40 -17.92
C LEU A 258 15.10 9.22 -17.19
N GLY A 259 15.67 8.69 -16.12
CA GLY A 259 16.77 9.33 -15.38
C GLY A 259 17.99 9.64 -16.26
N LYS A 260 18.41 8.68 -17.10
CA LYS A 260 19.51 8.88 -18.07
C LYS A 260 19.22 10.01 -19.06
N LYS A 261 17.99 10.10 -19.56
CA LYS A 261 17.61 11.18 -20.46
C LYS A 261 17.83 12.53 -19.78
N TYR A 262 17.40 12.68 -18.52
CA TYR A 262 17.57 13.92 -17.76
C TYR A 262 19.02 14.25 -17.41
N GLU A 263 19.84 13.25 -17.06
CA GLU A 263 21.27 13.46 -16.82
C GLU A 263 22.00 13.95 -18.09
N ARG A 264 21.63 13.42 -19.27
CA ARG A 264 22.19 13.88 -20.55
C ARG A 264 21.77 15.33 -20.90
N GLU A 265 20.51 15.66 -20.70
CA GLU A 265 20.00 17.02 -20.92
C GLU A 265 20.72 18.02 -20.01
N ARG A 266 21.01 17.66 -18.75
CA ARG A 266 21.75 18.50 -17.79
C ARG A 266 23.25 18.62 -18.12
N ALA A 267 23.85 17.61 -18.72
CA ALA A 267 25.28 17.63 -19.08
C ALA A 267 25.53 18.34 -20.41
N GLY A 268 24.53 18.56 -21.24
CA GLY A 268 24.60 19.24 -22.52
C GLY A 268 24.23 20.73 -22.48
N THR A 269 23.81 21.22 -21.31
CA THR A 269 23.58 22.63 -20.98
C THR A 269 24.67 23.16 -20.09
#